data_6941068a3f80a89b11d0d809d806edd1
#
_entry.id   6941068a3f80a89b11d0d809d806edd1
#
_cell.length_a   1.000
_cell.length_b   1.000
_cell.length_c   1.000
_cell.angle_alpha   90.00
_cell.angle_beta   90.00
_cell.angle_gamma   90.00
#
_symmetry.space_group_name_H-M   'P 1'
#
loop_
_entity.id
_entity.type
_entity.pdbx_description
1 polymer ?
#
loop_
_entity_poly.entity_id
_entity_poly.type
_entity_poly.pdbx_seq_one_letter_code
_entity_poly.pdbx_strand_id
1 'polypeptide(L)'
;MRIRSFALSDKLKKILFTTFTISLLAFSGISRLAFAAPTSTSRLPIVKPLHRLTLLDPSFDPQTVGGVPFCSSGPLGTIICYPPNFLKTAYDFPGARVNEEDNSKGAEEGNGENNDLPGSGSTIVIVDAFGSPTIQSDLDKFDQAFGIPPTQVTILCPPTWTASSADNCPVKTVADLSTAPNADICGAVGWAEETTLDVTMSHGLAPGAKIVLVASADCFDTSLNSAEAAVVSQDEFRGSIMSQSFGEPDDLVGCTAVDPVSLQCTATDPTIKATADAIYELAKERQWTVIASSGDDGANTNTRFLGTTELTPSWPSTNPLNLAVGGTQGQPYGGQFGSFPGRGKTFTCAADKKCNTGLVVINGGESGCKTAARPGVPSSCFPVGYGGEGAWNEFTAFGGTSNLGRSLGRVTGGGVSSLYERPSYQEDLRDSFSTILGSSVEAEGRLTPDVSFNAAAQGGVLAFLGFLGAWAVFSGTSASSPAWAAIIALLDQKNGGPVGFINPAIYSLGASEKFKHAFHDITQGENSDTAGQLGVDGFAAGKGYDLTTGWGTPDVAHFIQDIGSFLHGDDGGD
;
A
#
# COMPACT_ATOMS: atom_id res chain seq x y z
N MET A 1 37.12 -12.14 -23.26
CA MET A 1 35.93 -12.26 -22.42
C MET A 1 34.70 -12.18 -23.34
N ARG A 2 34.02 -13.29 -23.57
CA ARG A 2 32.90 -13.35 -24.56
C ARG A 2 31.61 -12.97 -23.86
N ILE A 3 31.02 -11.86 -24.24
CA ILE A 3 29.70 -11.41 -23.81
C ILE A 3 28.68 -12.39 -24.43
N ARG A 4 28.00 -13.16 -23.61
CA ARG A 4 26.83 -13.95 -24.04
C ARG A 4 25.62 -13.00 -24.05
N SER A 5 25.16 -12.65 -25.24
CA SER A 5 23.85 -12.02 -25.42
C SER A 5 22.78 -13.05 -25.07
N PHE A 6 22.03 -12.80 -24.01
CA PHE A 6 20.80 -13.54 -23.72
C PHE A 6 19.72 -13.04 -24.66
N ALA A 7 19.24 -13.92 -25.54
CA ALA A 7 18.12 -13.62 -26.40
C ALA A 7 16.82 -13.78 -25.59
N LEU A 8 15.97 -12.73 -25.59
CA LEU A 8 14.60 -12.85 -25.11
C LEU A 8 13.90 -14.02 -25.81
N SER A 9 13.01 -14.71 -25.09
CA SER A 9 12.23 -15.80 -25.70
C SER A 9 11.42 -15.28 -26.88
N ASP A 10 11.34 -16.07 -27.95
CA ASP A 10 10.63 -15.66 -29.17
C ASP A 10 9.13 -15.37 -28.96
N LYS A 11 8.57 -15.85 -27.86
CA LYS A 11 7.18 -15.60 -27.45
C LYS A 11 6.99 -14.16 -26.95
N LEU A 12 7.91 -13.67 -26.12
CA LEU A 12 7.88 -12.32 -25.58
C LEU A 12 8.18 -11.26 -26.64
N LYS A 13 9.12 -11.56 -27.56
CA LYS A 13 9.40 -10.70 -28.72
C LYS A 13 8.16 -10.54 -29.61
N LYS A 14 7.34 -11.60 -29.76
CA LYS A 14 6.11 -11.52 -30.55
C LYS A 14 5.05 -10.66 -29.85
N ILE A 15 4.88 -10.77 -28.54
CA ILE A 15 3.90 -9.99 -27.79
C ILE A 15 4.28 -8.51 -27.75
N LEU A 16 5.52 -8.18 -27.41
CA LEU A 16 6.02 -6.81 -27.41
C LEU A 16 6.04 -6.18 -28.81
N PHE A 17 6.40 -6.95 -29.85
CA PHE A 17 6.40 -6.45 -31.22
C PHE A 17 4.98 -6.27 -31.77
N THR A 18 4.02 -7.12 -31.38
CA THR A 18 2.63 -7.01 -31.86
C THR A 18 1.93 -5.81 -31.23
N THR A 19 2.10 -5.57 -29.95
CA THR A 19 1.53 -4.39 -29.28
C THR A 19 2.18 -3.09 -29.74
N PHE A 20 3.50 -3.07 -29.87
CA PHE A 20 4.23 -1.89 -30.37
C PHE A 20 3.99 -1.61 -31.85
N THR A 21 3.83 -2.65 -32.70
CA THR A 21 3.56 -2.49 -34.14
C THR A 21 2.12 -2.05 -34.41
N ILE A 22 1.16 -2.44 -33.57
CA ILE A 22 -0.22 -1.97 -33.71
C ILE A 22 -0.31 -0.47 -33.33
N SER A 23 0.40 -0.02 -32.30
CA SER A 23 0.47 1.41 -31.96
C SER A 23 1.20 2.26 -33.01
N LEU A 24 2.25 1.74 -33.66
CA LEU A 24 2.96 2.47 -34.74
C LEU A 24 2.24 2.44 -36.08
N LEU A 25 1.46 1.40 -36.40
CA LEU A 25 0.68 1.32 -37.63
C LEU A 25 -0.60 2.16 -37.62
N ALA A 26 -1.11 2.52 -36.42
CA ALA A 26 -2.25 3.43 -36.28
C ALA A 26 -1.90 4.90 -36.59
N PHE A 27 -0.62 5.27 -36.67
CA PHE A 27 -0.19 6.65 -36.95
C PHE A 27 0.10 6.98 -38.41
N SER A 28 0.04 6.02 -39.36
CA SER A 28 0.39 6.23 -40.75
C SER A 28 -0.79 6.23 -41.75
N GLY A 29 -2.02 6.35 -41.30
CA GLY A 29 -3.20 6.35 -42.16
C GLY A 29 -4.33 7.24 -41.65
N ILE A 30 -4.18 8.57 -41.77
CA ILE A 30 -5.26 9.50 -41.41
C ILE A 30 -6.20 9.64 -42.60
N SER A 31 -7.25 8.82 -42.64
CA SER A 31 -8.52 9.19 -43.26
C SER A 31 -9.47 9.60 -42.16
N ARG A 32 -9.96 10.84 -42.23
CA ARG A 32 -10.95 11.39 -41.27
C ARG A 32 -12.23 10.55 -41.29
N LEU A 33 -12.31 9.59 -40.40
CA LEU A 33 -13.60 9.02 -39.97
C LEU A 33 -14.04 9.83 -38.74
N ALA A 34 -15.07 10.65 -38.95
CA ALA A 34 -15.76 11.30 -37.86
C ALA A 34 -16.43 10.20 -37.02
N PHE A 35 -15.84 9.86 -35.89
CA PHE A 35 -16.53 9.08 -34.86
C PHE A 35 -17.59 9.99 -34.25
N ALA A 36 -18.86 9.64 -34.45
CA ALA A 36 -19.95 10.20 -33.64
C ALA A 36 -19.64 9.87 -32.18
N ALA A 37 -19.59 10.89 -31.33
CA ALA A 37 -19.46 10.70 -29.89
C ALA A 37 -20.58 9.75 -29.41
N PRO A 38 -20.27 8.69 -28.64
CA PRO A 38 -21.28 7.85 -28.06
C PRO A 38 -22.12 8.66 -27.08
N THR A 39 -23.41 8.78 -27.33
CA THR A 39 -24.38 9.48 -26.48
C THR A 39 -24.90 8.62 -25.32
N SER A 40 -24.16 7.63 -24.87
CA SER A 40 -24.43 6.93 -23.61
C SER A 40 -23.19 7.02 -22.75
N THR A 41 -23.32 7.66 -21.60
CA THR A 41 -22.34 7.62 -20.52
C THR A 41 -22.36 6.23 -19.88
N SER A 42 -21.91 5.21 -20.59
CA SER A 42 -21.50 3.97 -19.95
C SER A 42 -20.26 4.33 -19.13
N ARG A 43 -20.38 4.30 -17.80
CA ARG A 43 -19.22 4.41 -16.94
C ARG A 43 -18.41 3.14 -17.14
N LEU A 44 -17.42 3.20 -18.02
CA LEU A 44 -16.42 2.14 -18.12
C LEU A 44 -15.69 2.03 -16.78
N PRO A 45 -15.36 0.82 -16.35
CA PRO A 45 -14.48 0.67 -15.19
C PRO A 45 -13.17 1.39 -15.48
N ILE A 46 -12.72 2.16 -14.51
CA ILE A 46 -11.45 2.87 -14.52
C ILE A 46 -10.74 2.57 -13.21
N VAL A 47 -9.45 2.35 -13.28
CA VAL A 47 -8.63 2.14 -12.10
C VAL A 47 -8.66 3.40 -11.22
N LYS A 48 -8.76 3.22 -9.91
CA LYS A 48 -8.88 4.32 -8.96
C LYS A 48 -7.82 4.21 -7.88
N PRO A 49 -7.29 5.36 -7.40
CA PRO A 49 -6.45 5.38 -6.21
C PRO A 49 -7.26 4.93 -4.98
N LEU A 50 -6.59 4.25 -4.06
CA LEU A 50 -7.20 3.59 -2.91
C LEU A 50 -6.81 4.30 -1.60
N HIS A 51 -7.16 5.59 -1.50
CA HIS A 51 -6.93 6.35 -0.26
C HIS A 51 -8.11 7.22 0.13
N ARG A 52 -8.07 7.70 1.35
CA ARG A 52 -8.86 8.82 1.86
C ARG A 52 -7.96 9.73 2.65
N LEU A 53 -8.30 11.00 2.66
CA LEU A 53 -7.57 11.98 3.45
C LEU A 53 -8.49 12.92 4.22
N THR A 54 -7.93 13.49 5.28
CA THR A 54 -8.49 14.62 6.01
C THR A 54 -7.46 15.73 6.04
N LEU A 55 -7.78 16.86 5.44
CA LEU A 55 -6.91 18.04 5.50
C LEU A 55 -6.87 18.59 6.92
N LEU A 56 -5.67 18.93 7.38
CA LEU A 56 -5.45 19.56 8.66
C LEU A 56 -5.52 21.09 8.52
N ASP A 57 -5.68 21.77 9.66
CA ASP A 57 -5.66 23.22 9.69
C ASP A 57 -4.37 23.76 9.05
N PRO A 58 -4.40 24.82 8.23
CA PRO A 58 -3.21 25.39 7.60
C PRO A 58 -2.12 25.83 8.59
N SER A 59 -2.48 26.08 9.85
CA SER A 59 -1.55 26.39 10.95
C SER A 59 -0.94 25.15 11.61
N PHE A 60 -1.32 23.94 11.19
CA PHE A 60 -0.80 22.70 11.75
C PHE A 60 0.70 22.60 11.50
N ASP A 61 1.45 22.39 12.58
CA ASP A 61 2.88 22.14 12.54
C ASP A 61 3.17 20.75 13.14
N PRO A 62 3.60 19.78 12.34
CA PRO A 62 3.89 18.43 12.80
C PRO A 62 5.01 18.37 13.84
N GLN A 63 5.90 19.39 13.90
CA GLN A 63 6.94 19.49 14.94
C GLN A 63 6.36 19.80 16.31
N THR A 64 5.18 20.42 16.39
CA THR A 64 4.50 20.72 17.67
C THR A 64 3.81 19.50 18.25
N VAL A 65 3.56 18.47 17.45
CA VAL A 65 2.90 17.22 17.87
C VAL A 65 3.80 16.38 18.77
N GLY A 66 5.10 16.63 18.77
CA GLY A 66 6.09 16.21 19.79
C GLY A 66 5.97 14.77 20.29
N GLY A 67 5.64 13.83 19.40
CA GLY A 67 5.44 12.43 19.78
C GLY A 67 4.05 12.10 20.35
N VAL A 68 3.07 13.02 20.28
CA VAL A 68 1.67 12.74 20.64
C VAL A 68 0.90 12.46 19.35
N PRO A 69 0.11 11.38 19.28
CA PRO A 69 -0.57 10.97 18.04
C PRO A 69 -1.83 11.81 17.74
N PHE A 70 -1.87 13.07 18.13
CA PHE A 70 -2.99 13.96 17.87
C PHE A 70 -2.60 15.02 16.86
N CYS A 71 -3.28 15.03 15.73
CA CYS A 71 -3.04 15.99 14.66
C CYS A 71 -4.00 17.16 14.69
N SER A 72 -5.21 16.99 15.20
CA SER A 72 -6.19 18.08 15.25
C SER A 72 -7.27 17.81 16.30
N SER A 73 -7.80 18.88 16.86
CA SER A 73 -9.05 18.91 17.63
C SER A 73 -9.98 19.91 16.96
N GLY A 74 -10.54 19.54 15.81
CA GLY A 74 -11.43 20.41 15.04
C GLY A 74 -12.91 20.09 15.26
N PRO A 75 -13.80 20.72 14.47
CA PRO A 75 -15.25 20.44 14.51
C PRO A 75 -15.61 18.98 14.21
N LEU A 76 -14.69 18.23 13.58
CA LEU A 76 -14.81 16.80 13.30
C LEU A 76 -14.33 15.90 14.45
N GLY A 77 -13.91 16.49 15.58
CA GLY A 77 -13.37 15.78 16.74
C GLY A 77 -11.85 15.71 16.74
N THR A 78 -11.31 14.81 17.56
CA THR A 78 -9.86 14.58 17.65
C THR A 78 -9.43 13.63 16.53
N ILE A 79 -8.46 14.05 15.73
CA ILE A 79 -7.85 13.23 14.68
C ILE A 79 -6.53 12.68 15.20
N ILE A 80 -6.40 11.37 15.20
CA ILE A 80 -5.15 10.67 15.50
C ILE A 80 -4.37 10.48 14.21
N CYS A 81 -3.05 10.67 14.26
CA CYS A 81 -2.15 10.46 13.16
C CYS A 81 -0.83 9.87 13.62
N TYR A 82 -0.19 9.11 12.74
CA TYR A 82 1.05 8.42 13.04
C TYR A 82 2.20 8.96 12.18
N PRO A 83 3.14 9.70 12.80
CA PRO A 83 4.41 10.04 12.14
C PRO A 83 5.25 8.76 11.90
N PRO A 84 6.23 8.79 10.97
CA PRO A 84 7.02 7.61 10.61
C PRO A 84 7.71 6.91 11.79
N ASN A 85 8.27 7.67 12.73
CA ASN A 85 8.92 7.12 13.92
C ASN A 85 7.96 6.37 14.86
N PHE A 86 6.68 6.71 14.84
CA PHE A 86 5.64 5.98 15.56
C PHE A 86 5.40 4.60 14.96
N LEU A 87 5.21 4.55 13.64
CA LEU A 87 5.03 3.30 12.92
C LEU A 87 6.28 2.41 13.08
N LYS A 88 7.48 3.00 12.91
CA LYS A 88 8.74 2.26 13.10
C LYS A 88 8.84 1.62 14.49
N THR A 89 8.45 2.36 15.54
CA THR A 89 8.49 1.83 16.91
C THR A 89 7.40 0.79 17.14
N ALA A 90 6.19 1.02 16.61
CA ALA A 90 5.05 0.14 16.80
C ALA A 90 5.26 -1.23 16.14
N TYR A 91 5.79 -1.25 14.92
CA TYR A 91 6.02 -2.46 14.15
C TYR A 91 7.45 -3.01 14.25
N ASP A 92 8.24 -2.51 15.21
CA ASP A 92 9.60 -2.96 15.50
C ASP A 92 10.55 -2.93 14.29
N PHE A 93 10.58 -1.80 13.59
CA PHE A 93 11.58 -1.61 12.53
C PHE A 93 13.00 -1.66 13.11
N PRO A 94 13.97 -2.26 12.41
CA PRO A 94 15.36 -2.28 12.85
C PRO A 94 15.90 -0.89 13.19
N GLY A 95 16.51 -0.73 14.37
CA GLY A 95 17.03 0.54 14.86
C GLY A 95 15.98 1.52 15.43
N ALA A 96 14.70 1.17 15.45
CA ALA A 96 13.65 2.03 16.02
C ALA A 96 13.54 1.95 17.54
N ARG A 97 13.96 0.86 18.17
CA ARG A 97 13.96 0.72 19.64
C ARG A 97 15.08 1.53 20.27
N VAL A 98 14.74 2.50 21.08
CA VAL A 98 15.70 3.19 21.94
C VAL A 98 15.89 2.34 23.19
N ASN A 99 16.96 1.56 23.26
CA ASN A 99 17.34 0.81 24.46
C ASN A 99 17.63 1.79 25.59
N GLU A 100 17.01 1.59 26.76
CA GLU A 100 17.17 2.47 27.95
C GLU A 100 18.60 2.49 28.50
N GLU A 101 19.45 1.52 28.17
CA GLU A 101 20.83 1.40 28.70
C GLU A 101 21.89 2.08 27.87
N ASP A 102 21.61 2.53 26.63
CA ASP A 102 22.64 3.11 25.75
C ASP A 102 22.32 4.55 25.32
N ASN A 103 22.19 5.43 26.31
CA ASN A 103 22.01 6.86 26.11
C ASN A 103 23.23 7.58 25.51
N SER A 104 24.32 6.86 25.20
CA SER A 104 25.55 7.41 24.65
C SER A 104 25.79 7.10 23.16
N LYS A 105 24.96 6.20 22.56
CA LYS A 105 25.05 5.83 21.15
C LYS A 105 23.71 6.02 20.42
N GLY A 106 23.22 7.24 20.44
CA GLY A 106 22.16 7.62 19.51
C GLY A 106 22.69 7.51 18.08
N ALA A 107 22.01 6.74 17.27
CA ALA A 107 22.25 6.53 15.83
C ALA A 107 23.43 5.64 15.40
N GLU A 108 24.05 4.87 16.28
CA GLU A 108 25.10 3.94 15.88
C GLU A 108 24.83 2.53 16.40
N GLU A 109 24.04 1.75 15.65
CA GLU A 109 24.22 0.29 15.59
C GLU A 109 23.48 -0.27 14.37
N GLY A 110 23.98 0.11 13.17
CA GLY A 110 24.08 -0.87 12.10
C GLY A 110 25.32 -1.70 12.43
N ASN A 111 25.17 -2.98 12.72
CA ASN A 111 26.28 -3.91 12.81
C ASN A 111 26.92 -4.07 11.44
N GLY A 112 27.89 -3.25 11.14
CA GLY A 112 28.64 -3.32 9.89
C GLY A 112 29.35 -2.00 9.63
N GLU A 113 30.54 -2.05 9.10
CA GLU A 113 31.44 -0.93 8.81
C GLU A 113 30.90 0.12 7.79
N ASN A 114 29.57 0.11 7.48
CA ASN A 114 28.91 1.07 6.60
C ASN A 114 27.77 1.75 7.36
N ASN A 115 27.80 3.08 7.44
CA ASN A 115 26.72 3.97 7.91
C ASN A 115 25.55 4.04 6.91
N ASP A 116 25.10 2.91 6.37
CA ASP A 116 24.07 2.89 5.35
C ASP A 116 22.69 3.09 6.00
N LEU A 117 21.91 4.01 5.44
CA LEU A 117 20.52 4.24 5.88
C LEU A 117 19.67 2.99 5.64
N PRO A 118 18.59 2.77 6.45
CA PRO A 118 17.66 1.66 6.24
C PRO A 118 17.10 1.62 4.82
N GLY A 119 17.20 0.46 4.15
CA GLY A 119 16.80 0.25 2.76
C GLY A 119 17.86 0.60 1.71
N SER A 120 19.08 0.98 2.12
CA SER A 120 20.16 1.28 1.17
C SER A 120 20.46 0.10 0.27
N GLY A 121 20.69 0.39 -1.01
CA GLY A 121 20.93 -0.60 -2.06
C GLY A 121 19.68 -1.01 -2.82
N SER A 122 18.49 -0.76 -2.29
CA SER A 122 17.20 -1.08 -2.91
C SER A 122 16.63 0.11 -3.68
N THR A 123 15.75 -0.19 -4.64
CA THR A 123 14.97 0.80 -5.38
C THR A 123 13.49 0.49 -5.23
N ILE A 124 12.71 1.44 -4.74
CA ILE A 124 11.25 1.37 -4.68
C ILE A 124 10.70 2.15 -5.87
N VAL A 125 9.94 1.48 -6.70
CA VAL A 125 9.26 2.02 -7.88
C VAL A 125 7.79 2.16 -7.57
N ILE A 126 7.31 3.37 -7.56
CA ILE A 126 5.89 3.71 -7.36
C ILE A 126 5.27 3.91 -8.73
N VAL A 127 4.20 3.19 -9.03
CA VAL A 127 3.45 3.34 -10.28
C VAL A 127 2.11 3.99 -9.97
N ASP A 128 1.91 5.20 -10.49
CA ASP A 128 0.68 5.98 -10.32
C ASP A 128 0.26 6.64 -11.64
N ALA A 129 -1.00 7.06 -11.72
CA ALA A 129 -1.44 7.89 -12.82
C ALA A 129 -1.10 9.37 -12.56
N PHE A 130 -0.76 10.10 -13.60
CA PHE A 130 -0.49 11.55 -13.62
C PHE A 130 0.73 12.01 -12.80
N GLY A 131 0.98 11.43 -11.61
CA GLY A 131 1.95 11.94 -10.64
C GLY A 131 1.47 13.18 -9.88
N SER A 132 2.37 13.83 -9.13
CA SER A 132 2.08 15.06 -8.36
C SER A 132 3.00 16.21 -8.80
N PRO A 133 2.46 17.43 -9.02
CA PRO A 133 3.25 18.57 -9.49
C PRO A 133 4.21 19.13 -8.43
N THR A 134 4.06 18.74 -7.18
CA THR A 134 4.84 19.27 -6.05
C THR A 134 5.63 18.19 -5.31
N ILE A 135 5.70 16.96 -5.85
CA ILE A 135 6.17 15.78 -5.13
C ILE A 135 7.54 15.96 -4.45
N GLN A 136 8.53 16.55 -5.12
CA GLN A 136 9.83 16.75 -4.51
C GLN A 136 9.77 17.73 -3.34
N SER A 137 9.09 18.87 -3.52
CA SER A 137 8.94 19.86 -2.45
C SER A 137 8.10 19.37 -1.28
N ASP A 138 7.16 18.46 -1.55
CA ASP A 138 6.32 17.84 -0.54
C ASP A 138 7.14 16.87 0.32
N LEU A 139 7.99 16.07 -0.32
CA LEU A 139 8.91 15.18 0.33
C LEU A 139 9.97 15.95 1.14
N ASP A 140 10.59 17.00 0.57
CA ASP A 140 11.56 17.84 1.27
C ASP A 140 10.97 18.44 2.56
N LYS A 141 9.70 18.87 2.51
CA LYS A 141 9.00 19.40 3.67
C LYS A 141 8.68 18.33 4.71
N PHE A 142 8.31 17.13 4.26
CA PHE A 142 8.10 15.98 5.11
C PHE A 142 9.39 15.57 5.82
N ASP A 143 10.49 15.46 5.09
CA ASP A 143 11.81 15.12 5.63
C ASP A 143 12.27 16.13 6.69
N GLN A 144 12.11 17.41 6.38
CA GLN A 144 12.43 18.48 7.34
C GLN A 144 11.59 18.38 8.61
N ALA A 145 10.30 18.06 8.48
CA ALA A 145 9.38 17.98 9.61
C ALA A 145 9.71 16.83 10.56
N PHE A 146 10.12 15.69 10.02
CA PHE A 146 10.36 14.47 10.80
C PHE A 146 11.85 14.13 10.98
N GLY A 147 12.76 14.97 10.47
CA GLY A 147 14.21 14.77 10.60
C GLY A 147 14.71 13.56 9.81
N ILE A 148 14.09 13.27 8.67
CA ILE A 148 14.46 12.19 7.78
C ILE A 148 15.54 12.70 6.82
N PRO A 149 16.58 11.90 6.50
CA PRO A 149 17.58 12.28 5.50
C PRO A 149 16.93 12.52 4.13
N PRO A 150 17.20 13.64 3.45
CA PRO A 150 16.55 13.97 2.19
C PRO A 150 16.97 13.04 1.05
N THR A 151 16.07 12.80 0.12
CA THR A 151 16.31 12.07 -1.13
C THR A 151 15.74 12.78 -2.35
N GLN A 152 16.21 12.39 -3.54
CA GLN A 152 15.66 12.88 -4.80
C GLN A 152 14.75 11.83 -5.42
N VAL A 153 13.52 12.21 -5.74
CA VAL A 153 12.58 11.37 -6.48
C VAL A 153 12.96 11.37 -7.95
N THR A 154 13.26 10.19 -8.51
CA THR A 154 13.43 10.04 -9.95
C THR A 154 12.05 9.89 -10.59
N ILE A 155 11.68 10.78 -11.53
CA ILE A 155 10.37 10.76 -12.16
C ILE A 155 10.49 10.29 -13.60
N LEU A 156 9.72 9.26 -13.96
CA LEU A 156 9.64 8.68 -15.30
C LEU A 156 8.23 8.87 -15.85
N CYS A 157 8.13 9.42 -17.06
CA CYS A 157 6.84 9.72 -17.71
C CYS A 157 6.86 9.32 -19.18
N PRO A 158 5.67 9.04 -19.78
CA PRO A 158 5.59 8.75 -21.20
C PRO A 158 5.99 9.98 -22.04
N PRO A 159 6.39 9.80 -23.30
CA PRO A 159 6.55 8.52 -24.01
C PRO A 159 7.93 7.88 -23.88
N THR A 160 8.89 8.55 -23.26
CA THR A 160 10.30 8.11 -23.28
C THR A 160 10.71 7.28 -22.08
N TRP A 161 9.98 7.40 -20.96
CA TRP A 161 10.23 6.68 -19.70
C TRP A 161 11.69 6.75 -19.21
N THR A 162 12.29 7.92 -19.30
CA THR A 162 13.64 8.19 -18.80
C THR A 162 13.61 9.34 -17.80
N ALA A 163 14.62 9.44 -16.94
CA ALA A 163 14.73 10.54 -15.97
C ALA A 163 14.69 11.94 -16.64
N SER A 164 15.16 12.03 -17.90
CA SER A 164 15.06 13.26 -18.68
C SER A 164 13.64 13.53 -19.23
N SER A 165 12.71 12.60 -19.07
CA SER A 165 11.32 12.73 -19.53
C SER A 165 10.39 13.46 -18.55
N ALA A 166 10.89 13.87 -17.38
CA ALA A 166 10.10 14.62 -16.39
C ALA A 166 9.40 15.84 -17.00
N ASP A 167 10.02 16.50 -17.98
CA ASP A 167 9.41 17.61 -18.73
C ASP A 167 8.20 17.20 -19.58
N ASN A 168 7.97 15.92 -19.80
CA ASN A 168 6.86 15.37 -20.58
C ASN A 168 5.75 14.77 -19.70
N CYS A 169 5.87 14.86 -18.38
CA CYS A 169 4.85 14.35 -17.47
C CYS A 169 3.49 14.98 -17.73
N PRO A 170 2.38 14.25 -17.59
CA PRO A 170 1.04 14.74 -17.84
C PRO A 170 0.66 15.88 -16.88
N VAL A 171 1.18 15.86 -15.66
CA VAL A 171 0.98 16.88 -14.63
C VAL A 171 2.34 17.45 -14.20
N LYS A 172 2.58 18.74 -14.47
CA LYS A 172 3.79 19.49 -14.09
C LYS A 172 3.49 20.69 -13.20
N THR A 173 2.28 21.18 -13.30
CA THR A 173 1.80 22.33 -12.55
C THR A 173 0.47 22.02 -11.89
N VAL A 174 0.10 22.78 -10.86
CA VAL A 174 -1.21 22.63 -10.20
C VAL A 174 -2.37 22.79 -11.19
N ALA A 175 -2.23 23.61 -12.23
CA ALA A 175 -3.26 23.78 -13.24
C ALA A 175 -3.48 22.49 -14.07
N ASP A 176 -2.45 21.70 -14.29
CA ASP A 176 -2.54 20.47 -15.07
C ASP A 176 -3.43 19.41 -14.38
N LEU A 177 -3.57 19.45 -13.06
CA LEU A 177 -4.49 18.57 -12.31
C LEU A 177 -5.95 18.65 -12.77
N SER A 178 -6.32 19.73 -13.48
CA SER A 178 -7.67 19.90 -14.03
C SER A 178 -7.69 19.94 -15.56
N THR A 179 -6.54 20.02 -16.23
CA THR A 179 -6.44 20.22 -17.67
C THR A 179 -5.70 19.13 -18.43
N ALA A 180 -4.99 18.25 -17.72
CA ALA A 180 -4.36 17.08 -18.35
C ALA A 180 -5.42 16.19 -19.03
N PRO A 181 -5.06 15.48 -20.10
CA PRO A 181 -5.98 14.55 -20.77
C PRO A 181 -6.56 13.55 -19.77
N ASN A 182 -7.89 13.37 -19.79
CA ASN A 182 -8.65 12.47 -18.89
C ASN A 182 -8.60 12.83 -17.39
N ALA A 183 -8.06 14.01 -17.01
CA ALA A 183 -7.92 14.43 -15.62
C ALA A 183 -9.28 14.46 -14.86
N ASP A 184 -10.36 14.85 -15.54
CA ASP A 184 -11.71 14.91 -14.99
C ASP A 184 -12.33 13.51 -14.81
N ILE A 185 -12.08 12.60 -15.73
CA ILE A 185 -12.58 11.22 -15.69
C ILE A 185 -11.86 10.42 -14.60
N CYS A 186 -10.53 10.53 -14.59
CA CYS A 186 -9.66 9.79 -13.68
C CYS A 186 -9.58 10.38 -12.28
N GLY A 187 -9.88 11.68 -12.12
CA GLY A 187 -9.68 12.38 -10.86
C GLY A 187 -8.20 12.65 -10.56
N ALA A 188 -7.50 13.38 -11.44
CA ALA A 188 -6.06 13.62 -11.33
C ALA A 188 -5.60 14.24 -10.00
N VAL A 189 -6.47 15.00 -9.30
CA VAL A 189 -6.19 15.50 -7.94
C VAL A 189 -6.03 14.33 -6.96
N GLY A 190 -6.94 13.35 -6.99
CA GLY A 190 -6.83 12.15 -6.14
C GLY A 190 -5.56 11.34 -6.44
N TRP A 191 -5.15 11.27 -7.69
CA TRP A 191 -3.89 10.62 -8.05
C TRP A 191 -2.65 11.39 -7.57
N ALA A 192 -2.68 12.72 -7.56
CA ALA A 192 -1.60 13.52 -6.98
C ALA A 192 -1.53 13.36 -5.44
N GLU A 193 -2.68 13.19 -4.79
CA GLU A 193 -2.78 12.84 -3.37
C GLU A 193 -2.17 11.46 -3.11
N GLU A 194 -2.53 10.44 -3.93
CA GLU A 194 -1.99 9.08 -3.85
C GLU A 194 -0.47 9.06 -4.00
N THR A 195 0.03 9.67 -5.08
CA THR A 195 1.47 9.77 -5.35
C THR A 195 2.23 10.37 -4.16
N THR A 196 1.67 11.39 -3.51
CA THR A 196 2.31 12.02 -2.35
C THR A 196 2.32 11.07 -1.14
N LEU A 197 1.25 10.32 -0.92
CA LEU A 197 1.18 9.30 0.12
C LEU A 197 2.24 8.22 -0.10
N ASP A 198 2.29 7.63 -1.29
CA ASP A 198 3.15 6.50 -1.61
C ASP A 198 4.64 6.84 -1.48
N VAL A 199 5.03 8.00 -2.02
CA VAL A 199 6.41 8.49 -1.93
C VAL A 199 6.81 8.75 -0.48
N THR A 200 5.96 9.44 0.30
CA THR A 200 6.29 9.79 1.69
C THR A 200 6.32 8.57 2.60
N MET A 201 5.42 7.59 2.40
CA MET A 201 5.42 6.36 3.19
C MET A 201 6.63 5.49 2.87
N SER A 202 6.94 5.26 1.60
CA SER A 202 8.11 4.48 1.17
C SER A 202 9.40 5.08 1.72
N HIS A 203 9.61 6.38 1.50
CA HIS A 203 10.81 7.07 1.98
C HIS A 203 10.86 7.20 3.50
N GLY A 204 9.72 7.56 4.11
CA GLY A 204 9.61 7.72 5.55
C GLY A 204 10.01 6.47 6.35
N LEU A 205 9.76 5.28 5.82
CA LEU A 205 10.05 4.01 6.48
C LEU A 205 11.39 3.39 6.03
N ALA A 206 11.82 3.63 4.78
CA ALA A 206 13.09 3.17 4.23
C ALA A 206 13.90 4.32 3.60
N PRO A 207 14.47 5.23 4.39
CA PRO A 207 15.08 6.46 3.90
C PRO A 207 16.35 6.25 3.06
N GLY A 208 16.94 5.07 3.05
CA GLY A 208 18.08 4.70 2.23
C GLY A 208 17.70 4.15 0.86
N ALA A 209 16.45 3.78 0.64
CA ALA A 209 16.00 3.30 -0.67
C ALA A 209 15.92 4.44 -1.70
N LYS A 210 16.26 4.14 -2.95
CA LYS A 210 16.00 5.06 -4.06
C LYS A 210 14.50 5.05 -4.37
N ILE A 211 13.92 6.23 -4.57
CA ILE A 211 12.50 6.37 -4.95
C ILE A 211 12.40 6.73 -6.42
N VAL A 212 11.67 5.92 -7.17
CA VAL A 212 11.36 6.14 -8.58
C VAL A 212 9.84 6.23 -8.72
N LEU A 213 9.35 7.34 -9.20
CA LEU A 213 7.94 7.54 -9.54
C LEU A 213 7.75 7.35 -11.05
N VAL A 214 6.90 6.40 -11.42
CA VAL A 214 6.51 6.13 -12.80
C VAL A 214 5.08 6.65 -12.98
N ALA A 215 4.93 7.83 -13.56
CA ALA A 215 3.64 8.49 -13.74
C ALA A 215 3.05 8.13 -15.09
N SER A 216 1.99 7.28 -15.12
CA SER A 216 1.27 6.95 -16.36
C SER A 216 0.52 8.16 -16.93
N ALA A 217 0.14 8.09 -18.21
CA ALA A 217 -0.53 9.20 -18.89
C ALA A 217 -1.92 9.50 -18.31
N ASP A 218 -2.62 8.47 -17.84
CA ASP A 218 -3.94 8.51 -17.23
C ASP A 218 -4.20 7.22 -16.43
N CYS A 219 -5.41 7.05 -15.91
CA CYS A 219 -5.81 5.95 -15.04
C CYS A 219 -6.34 4.72 -15.76
N PHE A 220 -6.25 4.63 -17.08
CA PHE A 220 -6.71 3.45 -17.78
C PHE A 220 -5.66 2.33 -17.70
N ASP A 221 -6.13 1.08 -17.65
CA ASP A 221 -5.27 -0.11 -17.61
C ASP A 221 -4.17 -0.10 -18.67
N THR A 222 -4.51 0.32 -19.87
CA THR A 222 -3.53 0.42 -20.98
C THR A 222 -2.40 1.37 -20.66
N SER A 223 -2.66 2.47 -19.95
CA SER A 223 -1.67 3.46 -19.58
C SER A 223 -0.83 2.97 -18.39
N LEU A 224 -1.46 2.39 -17.38
CA LEU A 224 -0.79 1.81 -16.22
C LEU A 224 0.08 0.61 -16.63
N ASN A 225 -0.46 -0.35 -17.39
CA ASN A 225 0.30 -1.48 -17.92
C ASN A 225 1.49 -1.02 -18.78
N SER A 226 1.33 0.08 -19.56
CA SER A 226 2.44 0.65 -20.35
C SER A 226 3.55 1.22 -19.44
N ALA A 227 3.18 1.86 -18.35
CA ALA A 227 4.11 2.40 -17.36
C ALA A 227 4.90 1.27 -16.67
N GLU A 228 4.20 0.25 -16.20
CA GLU A 228 4.80 -0.94 -15.58
C GLU A 228 5.73 -1.69 -16.54
N ALA A 229 5.26 -1.98 -17.76
CA ALA A 229 6.08 -2.63 -18.79
C ALA A 229 7.35 -1.85 -19.10
N ALA A 230 7.24 -0.52 -19.17
CA ALA A 230 8.37 0.34 -19.47
C ALA A 230 9.46 0.26 -18.41
N VAL A 231 9.12 0.30 -17.12
CA VAL A 231 10.11 0.27 -16.04
C VAL A 231 10.64 -1.15 -15.81
N VAL A 232 9.77 -2.17 -15.83
CA VAL A 232 10.17 -3.57 -15.61
C VAL A 232 11.12 -4.06 -16.71
N SER A 233 11.01 -3.55 -17.93
CA SER A 233 11.88 -3.95 -19.05
C SER A 233 13.30 -3.40 -18.99
N GLN A 234 13.57 -2.36 -18.18
CA GLN A 234 14.88 -1.72 -18.11
C GLN A 234 15.84 -2.45 -17.18
N ASP A 235 17.08 -2.67 -17.63
CA ASP A 235 18.09 -3.42 -16.86
C ASP A 235 18.53 -2.67 -15.59
N GLU A 236 18.46 -1.35 -15.58
CA GLU A 236 18.85 -0.55 -14.42
C GLU A 236 17.91 -0.72 -13.22
N PHE A 237 16.66 -1.15 -13.47
CA PHE A 237 15.66 -1.38 -12.42
C PHE A 237 15.48 -2.87 -12.09
N ARG A 238 16.34 -3.74 -12.59
CA ARG A 238 16.28 -5.16 -12.25
C ARG A 238 16.41 -5.36 -10.75
N GLY A 239 15.53 -6.16 -10.16
CA GLY A 239 15.51 -6.44 -8.73
C GLY A 239 14.92 -5.30 -7.88
N SER A 240 14.17 -4.39 -8.48
CA SER A 240 13.44 -3.35 -7.77
C SER A 240 12.17 -3.86 -7.12
N ILE A 241 11.57 -3.03 -6.27
CA ILE A 241 10.31 -3.26 -5.58
C ILE A 241 9.28 -2.35 -6.21
N MET A 242 8.15 -2.89 -6.70
CA MET A 242 7.04 -2.11 -7.25
C MET A 242 5.93 -1.98 -6.21
N SER A 243 5.47 -0.77 -5.96
CA SER A 243 4.28 -0.47 -5.14
C SER A 243 3.16 0.10 -6.00
N GLN A 244 1.97 -0.47 -5.84
CA GLN A 244 0.75 -0.13 -6.57
C GLN A 244 -0.38 0.12 -5.58
N SER A 245 -0.81 1.39 -5.46
CA SER A 245 -1.83 1.82 -4.51
C SER A 245 -3.14 2.16 -5.22
N PHE A 246 -3.57 1.29 -6.11
CA PHE A 246 -4.78 1.46 -6.91
C PHE A 246 -5.48 0.13 -7.18
N GLY A 247 -6.72 0.21 -7.66
CA GLY A 247 -7.42 -1.01 -8.05
C GLY A 247 -8.76 -0.77 -8.71
N GLU A 248 -9.26 -1.88 -9.23
CA GLU A 248 -10.60 -2.04 -9.77
C GLU A 248 -11.18 -3.41 -9.38
N PRO A 249 -12.49 -3.63 -9.55
CA PRO A 249 -13.07 -4.95 -9.28
C PRO A 249 -12.46 -6.04 -10.15
N ASP A 250 -12.12 -7.17 -9.52
CA ASP A 250 -11.49 -8.32 -10.15
C ASP A 250 -12.30 -8.86 -11.37
N ASP A 251 -13.63 -8.86 -11.26
CA ASP A 251 -14.56 -9.30 -12.31
C ASP A 251 -14.77 -8.28 -13.45
N LEU A 252 -14.22 -7.07 -13.32
CA LEU A 252 -14.35 -6.01 -14.33
C LEU A 252 -13.06 -5.74 -15.11
N VAL A 253 -11.98 -6.46 -14.84
CA VAL A 253 -10.70 -6.28 -15.53
C VAL A 253 -10.86 -6.42 -17.04
N GLY A 254 -10.50 -5.36 -17.77
CA GLY A 254 -10.64 -5.29 -19.23
C GLY A 254 -12.10 -5.17 -19.69
N CYS A 255 -13.05 -4.85 -18.84
CA CYS A 255 -14.44 -4.70 -19.24
C CYS A 255 -14.64 -3.48 -20.14
N THR A 256 -15.21 -3.70 -21.33
CA THR A 256 -15.46 -2.66 -22.32
C THR A 256 -16.92 -2.28 -22.47
N ALA A 257 -17.84 -3.08 -21.92
CA ALA A 257 -19.27 -2.80 -21.92
C ALA A 257 -19.94 -3.43 -20.69
N VAL A 258 -20.82 -2.67 -20.05
CA VAL A 258 -21.59 -3.10 -18.88
C VAL A 258 -23.08 -3.06 -19.24
N ASP A 259 -23.80 -4.12 -18.89
CA ASP A 259 -25.26 -4.12 -18.98
C ASP A 259 -25.87 -3.14 -17.95
N PRO A 260 -26.70 -2.18 -18.37
CA PRO A 260 -27.17 -1.13 -17.47
C PRO A 260 -28.21 -1.61 -16.45
N VAL A 261 -28.72 -2.83 -16.57
CA VAL A 261 -29.74 -3.40 -15.67
C VAL A 261 -29.12 -4.40 -14.71
N SER A 262 -28.37 -5.38 -15.23
CA SER A 262 -27.70 -6.39 -14.40
C SER A 262 -26.40 -5.89 -13.77
N LEU A 263 -25.83 -4.80 -14.28
CA LEU A 263 -24.54 -4.24 -13.89
C LEU A 263 -23.37 -5.22 -14.06
N GLN A 264 -23.51 -6.19 -14.95
CA GLN A 264 -22.48 -7.16 -15.27
C GLN A 264 -21.73 -6.77 -16.53
N CYS A 265 -20.45 -7.15 -16.59
CA CYS A 265 -19.66 -6.99 -17.79
C CYS A 265 -20.18 -7.87 -18.92
N THR A 266 -20.46 -7.27 -20.07
CA THR A 266 -21.00 -7.96 -21.24
C THR A 266 -20.02 -8.10 -22.39
N ALA A 267 -18.90 -7.39 -22.32
CA ALA A 267 -17.82 -7.48 -23.29
C ALA A 267 -16.49 -7.15 -22.60
N THR A 268 -15.51 -8.01 -22.78
CA THR A 268 -14.15 -7.89 -22.21
C THR A 268 -13.09 -7.79 -23.29
N ASP A 269 -12.07 -6.97 -23.05
CA ASP A 269 -10.81 -7.02 -23.79
C ASP A 269 -9.81 -7.92 -23.03
N PRO A 270 -9.61 -9.16 -23.46
CA PRO A 270 -8.72 -10.09 -22.77
C PRO A 270 -7.25 -9.68 -22.86
N THR A 271 -6.89 -8.70 -23.69
CA THR A 271 -5.51 -8.25 -23.82
C THR A 271 -5.04 -7.46 -22.61
N ILE A 272 -5.95 -6.83 -21.86
CA ILE A 272 -5.64 -6.10 -20.63
C ILE A 272 -5.02 -7.04 -19.59
N LYS A 273 -5.77 -8.09 -19.21
CA LYS A 273 -5.26 -9.11 -18.28
C LYS A 273 -4.00 -9.79 -18.80
N ALA A 274 -4.00 -10.21 -20.07
CA ALA A 274 -2.86 -10.92 -20.65
C ALA A 274 -1.59 -10.06 -20.69
N THR A 275 -1.74 -8.74 -20.85
CA THR A 275 -0.61 -7.79 -20.80
C THR A 275 -0.07 -7.67 -19.38
N ALA A 276 -0.94 -7.47 -18.39
CA ALA A 276 -0.54 -7.41 -17.00
C ALA A 276 0.15 -8.71 -16.54
N ASP A 277 -0.42 -9.87 -16.86
CA ASP A 277 0.19 -11.18 -16.55
C ASP A 277 1.61 -11.29 -17.14
N ALA A 278 1.79 -10.86 -18.38
CA ALA A 278 3.11 -10.90 -19.03
C ALA A 278 4.11 -9.93 -18.37
N ILE A 279 3.65 -8.79 -17.88
CA ILE A 279 4.48 -7.82 -17.15
C ILE A 279 4.93 -8.42 -15.81
N TYR A 280 4.02 -9.02 -15.04
CA TYR A 280 4.33 -9.58 -13.73
C TYR A 280 5.19 -10.85 -13.83
N GLU A 281 4.99 -11.68 -14.85
CA GLU A 281 5.92 -12.79 -15.16
C GLU A 281 7.33 -12.26 -15.50
N LEU A 282 7.43 -11.20 -16.30
CA LEU A 282 8.70 -10.55 -16.58
C LEU A 282 9.32 -9.95 -15.30
N ALA A 283 8.52 -9.33 -14.44
CA ALA A 283 8.97 -8.80 -13.17
C ALA A 283 9.58 -9.92 -12.30
N LYS A 284 8.89 -11.06 -12.18
CA LYS A 284 9.39 -12.24 -11.47
C LYS A 284 10.71 -12.76 -12.08
N GLU A 285 10.80 -12.93 -13.41
CA GLU A 285 12.04 -13.33 -14.09
C GLU A 285 13.20 -12.35 -13.83
N ARG A 286 12.89 -11.09 -13.57
CA ARG A 286 13.86 -10.01 -13.32
C ARG A 286 14.06 -9.74 -11.84
N GLN A 287 13.59 -10.63 -10.98
CA GLN A 287 13.75 -10.56 -9.52
C GLN A 287 13.09 -9.32 -8.87
N TRP A 288 11.99 -8.84 -9.42
CA TRP A 288 11.19 -7.80 -8.78
C TRP A 288 10.30 -8.39 -7.69
N THR A 289 10.05 -7.61 -6.64
CA THR A 289 8.93 -7.81 -5.75
C THR A 289 7.83 -6.84 -6.14
N VAL A 290 6.66 -7.36 -6.52
CA VAL A 290 5.50 -6.54 -6.90
C VAL A 290 4.49 -6.57 -5.76
N ILE A 291 4.05 -5.39 -5.32
CA ILE A 291 3.16 -5.19 -4.17
C ILE A 291 1.94 -4.40 -4.62
N ALA A 292 0.76 -4.80 -4.19
CA ALA A 292 -0.47 -4.10 -4.49
C ALA A 292 -1.40 -4.02 -3.28
N SER A 293 -2.02 -2.86 -3.09
CA SER A 293 -3.04 -2.65 -2.07
C SER A 293 -4.31 -3.47 -2.36
N SER A 294 -4.89 -4.09 -1.32
CA SER A 294 -6.01 -5.04 -1.49
C SER A 294 -7.38 -4.38 -1.66
N GLY A 295 -7.45 -3.05 -1.54
CA GLY A 295 -8.70 -2.31 -1.69
C GLY A 295 -9.25 -1.75 -0.39
N ASP A 296 -10.20 -0.80 -0.53
CA ASP A 296 -10.75 0.01 0.56
C ASP A 296 -12.28 -0.13 0.70
N ASP A 297 -12.88 -1.07 -0.01
CA ASP A 297 -14.34 -1.20 -0.12
C ASP A 297 -14.84 -2.54 0.45
N GLY A 298 -14.05 -3.15 1.34
CA GLY A 298 -14.37 -4.42 1.98
C GLY A 298 -14.27 -5.59 1.01
N ALA A 299 -15.08 -6.63 1.27
CA ALA A 299 -15.12 -7.82 0.44
C ALA A 299 -15.80 -7.60 -0.92
N ASN A 300 -16.25 -6.37 -1.23
CA ASN A 300 -16.94 -6.04 -2.48
C ASN A 300 -16.45 -4.72 -3.06
N THR A 301 -15.39 -4.78 -3.86
CA THR A 301 -14.82 -3.64 -4.59
C THR A 301 -15.83 -3.01 -5.56
N ASN A 302 -16.79 -3.78 -6.09
CA ASN A 302 -17.83 -3.31 -6.99
C ASN A 302 -18.79 -2.29 -6.37
N THR A 303 -18.85 -2.18 -5.04
CA THR A 303 -19.69 -1.18 -4.34
C THR A 303 -19.49 0.23 -4.89
N ARG A 304 -18.26 0.59 -5.24
CA ARG A 304 -17.91 1.93 -5.75
C ARG A 304 -18.00 2.06 -7.27
N PHE A 305 -17.99 0.96 -7.99
CA PHE A 305 -17.96 0.94 -9.45
C PHE A 305 -19.37 0.78 -10.02
N LEU A 306 -20.00 -0.33 -9.76
CA LEU A 306 -21.31 -0.67 -10.33
C LEU A 306 -22.41 -0.76 -9.28
N GLY A 307 -22.08 -0.87 -8.01
CA GLY A 307 -23.04 -0.98 -6.93
C GLY A 307 -23.71 -2.36 -6.84
N THR A 308 -22.99 -3.42 -7.18
CA THR A 308 -23.43 -4.82 -6.99
C THR A 308 -23.22 -5.27 -5.55
N THR A 309 -23.85 -6.37 -5.14
CA THR A 309 -23.69 -6.99 -3.82
C THR A 309 -22.87 -8.28 -3.86
N GLU A 310 -22.27 -8.60 -5.00
CA GLU A 310 -21.42 -9.78 -5.15
C GLU A 310 -20.04 -9.53 -4.55
N LEU A 311 -19.49 -10.55 -3.87
CA LEU A 311 -18.15 -10.48 -3.30
C LEU A 311 -17.11 -10.43 -4.41
N THR A 312 -16.33 -9.37 -4.44
CA THR A 312 -15.36 -9.12 -5.50
C THR A 312 -14.13 -8.43 -4.92
N PRO A 313 -12.96 -9.10 -4.84
CA PRO A 313 -11.72 -8.46 -4.41
C PRO A 313 -11.19 -7.48 -5.45
N SER A 314 -10.15 -6.76 -5.11
CA SER A 314 -9.54 -5.72 -5.96
C SER A 314 -8.38 -6.29 -6.78
N TRP A 315 -8.38 -6.05 -8.09
CA TRP A 315 -7.23 -6.20 -8.97
C TRP A 315 -6.41 -4.88 -8.95
N PRO A 316 -5.04 -4.87 -9.03
CA PRO A 316 -4.17 -5.99 -9.37
C PRO A 316 -3.69 -6.84 -8.18
N SER A 317 -4.19 -6.61 -6.95
CA SER A 317 -3.78 -7.41 -5.79
C SER A 317 -4.15 -8.90 -5.92
N THR A 318 -5.17 -9.23 -6.71
CA THR A 318 -5.57 -10.61 -7.00
C THR A 318 -4.61 -11.36 -7.92
N ASN A 319 -3.68 -10.69 -8.61
CA ASN A 319 -2.69 -11.40 -9.42
C ASN A 319 -1.78 -12.25 -8.52
N PRO A 320 -1.58 -13.56 -8.81
CA PRO A 320 -0.79 -14.46 -7.98
C PRO A 320 0.68 -14.08 -7.80
N LEU A 321 1.21 -13.22 -8.67
CA LEU A 321 2.60 -12.75 -8.61
C LEU A 321 2.78 -11.47 -7.80
N ASN A 322 1.68 -10.86 -7.36
CA ASN A 322 1.69 -9.66 -6.54
C ASN A 322 1.51 -10.02 -5.06
N LEU A 323 2.24 -9.34 -4.18
CA LEU A 323 1.99 -9.36 -2.75
C LEU A 323 0.80 -8.46 -2.45
N ALA A 324 -0.34 -9.05 -2.10
CA ALA A 324 -1.56 -8.33 -1.75
C ALA A 324 -1.51 -7.83 -0.31
N VAL A 325 -1.65 -6.51 -0.12
CA VAL A 325 -1.53 -5.89 1.21
C VAL A 325 -2.85 -5.30 1.68
N GLY A 326 -3.38 -5.86 2.76
CA GLY A 326 -4.60 -5.42 3.44
C GLY A 326 -4.38 -4.31 4.46
N GLY A 327 -5.48 -3.94 5.13
CA GLY A 327 -5.51 -2.85 6.08
C GLY A 327 -5.90 -3.28 7.50
N THR A 328 -5.25 -2.68 8.50
CA THR A 328 -5.58 -2.83 9.92
C THR A 328 -5.89 -1.50 10.56
N GLN A 329 -6.47 -1.53 11.77
CA GLN A 329 -6.78 -0.36 12.58
C GLN A 329 -6.42 -0.59 14.05
N GLY A 330 -6.17 0.51 14.75
CA GLY A 330 -5.98 0.46 16.19
C GLY A 330 -4.53 0.53 16.65
N GLN A 331 -3.59 0.31 15.77
CA GLN A 331 -2.18 0.36 16.09
C GLN A 331 -1.66 1.83 16.15
N PRO A 332 -0.84 2.17 17.14
CA PRO A 332 -0.54 1.43 18.38
C PRO A 332 -1.55 1.70 19.50
N TYR A 333 -2.65 2.37 19.23
CA TYR A 333 -3.58 2.94 20.21
C TYR A 333 -4.99 2.32 20.19
N GLY A 334 -5.11 1.09 19.72
CA GLY A 334 -6.37 0.41 19.50
C GLY A 334 -7.36 0.40 20.65
N GLY A 335 -6.89 0.37 21.89
CA GLY A 335 -7.78 0.37 23.03
C GLY A 335 -8.41 1.72 23.39
N GLN A 336 -8.08 2.79 22.70
CA GLN A 336 -8.75 4.06 22.88
C GLN A 336 -10.11 4.11 22.18
N PHE A 337 -10.29 3.33 21.14
CA PHE A 337 -11.49 3.32 20.28
C PHE A 337 -12.30 2.04 20.34
N GLY A 338 -11.85 1.07 21.07
CA GLY A 338 -12.51 -0.20 21.31
C GLY A 338 -11.58 -1.08 22.13
N SER A 339 -12.11 -1.76 23.13
CA SER A 339 -11.32 -2.74 23.85
C SER A 339 -11.08 -3.93 22.93
N PHE A 340 -9.91 -3.99 22.30
CA PHE A 340 -9.45 -5.23 21.72
C PHE A 340 -9.13 -6.19 22.86
N PRO A 341 -9.93 -7.23 23.09
CA PRO A 341 -9.74 -8.08 24.24
C PRO A 341 -8.45 -8.89 24.08
N GLY A 342 -7.52 -8.69 24.95
CA GLY A 342 -6.52 -9.68 25.24
C GLY A 342 -5.05 -9.31 25.07
N ARG A 343 -4.69 -8.20 24.47
CA ARG A 343 -3.28 -7.80 24.34
C ARG A 343 -3.13 -6.30 24.58
N GLY A 344 -2.68 -5.94 25.72
CA GLY A 344 -2.28 -4.58 26.01
C GLY A 344 -2.65 -4.17 27.43
N LYS A 345 -1.67 -3.65 28.15
CA LYS A 345 -1.91 -2.95 29.39
C LYS A 345 -2.21 -1.51 29.04
N THR A 346 -3.31 -0.98 29.57
CA THR A 346 -3.62 0.44 29.49
C THR A 346 -2.63 1.21 30.38
N PHE A 347 -1.86 2.09 29.79
CA PHE A 347 -0.98 2.97 30.53
C PHE A 347 -1.60 4.37 30.57
N THR A 348 -1.86 4.84 31.74
CA THR A 348 -2.14 6.25 32.02
C THR A 348 -0.80 6.90 32.36
N CYS A 349 -0.44 7.98 31.65
CA CYS A 349 0.66 8.81 32.11
C CYS A 349 0.30 9.35 33.49
N ALA A 350 1.06 9.01 34.53
CA ALA A 350 0.85 9.53 35.86
C ALA A 350 1.02 11.05 35.85
N ALA A 351 0.15 11.76 36.53
CA ALA A 351 0.12 13.23 36.56
C ALA A 351 1.44 13.88 37.02
N ASP A 352 2.27 13.14 37.73
CA ASP A 352 3.58 13.55 38.24
C ASP A 352 4.70 13.46 37.19
N LYS A 353 4.51 12.75 36.09
CA LYS A 353 5.50 12.56 35.00
C LYS A 353 5.31 13.48 33.80
N LYS A 354 4.55 14.55 33.91
CA LYS A 354 4.36 15.60 32.87
C LYS A 354 4.00 15.08 31.48
N CYS A 355 3.30 13.96 31.39
CA CYS A 355 2.61 13.60 30.18
C CYS A 355 1.35 14.47 30.12
N ASN A 356 1.32 15.45 29.25
CA ASN A 356 0.18 16.33 29.17
C ASN A 356 -1.00 15.57 28.55
N THR A 357 -2.09 15.56 29.33
CA THR A 357 -3.44 15.12 28.97
C THR A 357 -3.66 13.62 28.88
N GLY A 358 -4.48 13.08 29.68
CA GLY A 358 -5.28 11.86 29.72
C GLY A 358 -5.27 10.88 28.56
N LEU A 359 -4.17 10.79 27.85
CA LEU A 359 -3.96 9.85 26.76
C LEU A 359 -3.72 8.48 27.35
N VAL A 360 -4.63 7.57 27.09
CA VAL A 360 -4.46 6.17 27.41
C VAL A 360 -3.67 5.52 26.26
N VAL A 361 -2.41 5.24 26.50
CA VAL A 361 -1.59 4.44 25.58
C VAL A 361 -1.77 2.98 25.95
N ILE A 362 -2.22 2.16 25.01
CA ILE A 362 -2.27 0.70 25.19
C ILE A 362 -0.94 0.14 24.76
N ASN A 363 -0.34 -0.61 25.64
CA ASN A 363 0.98 -1.12 25.46
C ASN A 363 1.08 -2.56 25.94
N GLY A 364 1.60 -3.43 25.12
CA GLY A 364 1.99 -4.79 25.50
C GLY A 364 3.37 -4.88 26.16
N GLY A 365 4.11 -3.78 26.21
CA GLY A 365 5.46 -3.68 26.78
C GLY A 365 5.59 -2.60 27.87
N GLU A 366 6.80 -2.35 28.34
CA GLU A 366 7.08 -1.33 29.35
C GLU A 366 6.96 0.09 28.78
N SER A 367 6.32 1.00 29.51
CA SER A 367 6.06 2.37 29.08
C SER A 367 7.24 3.29 29.32
N GLY A 368 7.70 3.97 28.26
CA GLY A 368 8.61 5.11 28.37
C GLY A 368 7.88 6.42 28.12
N CYS A 369 7.75 7.28 29.15
CA CYS A 369 7.53 8.71 28.94
C CYS A 369 8.89 9.39 29.00
N LYS A 370 9.35 10.02 27.89
CA LYS A 370 10.57 10.83 27.91
C LYS A 370 10.21 12.29 28.09
N THR A 371 10.89 12.94 29.00
CA THR A 371 10.87 14.40 29.09
C THR A 371 11.59 14.98 27.87
N ALA A 372 10.93 15.89 27.14
CA ALA A 372 11.53 16.54 26.00
C ALA A 372 12.86 17.21 26.37
N ALA A 373 13.88 16.94 25.56
CA ALA A 373 15.20 17.53 25.74
C ALA A 373 15.27 19.02 25.35
N ARG A 374 14.15 19.63 24.96
CA ARG A 374 14.08 21.06 24.55
C ARG A 374 13.08 21.83 25.42
N PRO A 375 13.48 22.99 25.97
CA PRO A 375 12.55 23.89 26.68
C PRO A 375 11.43 24.36 25.74
N GLY A 376 10.17 24.21 26.17
CA GLY A 376 9.00 24.66 25.43
C GLY A 376 8.30 23.58 24.57
N VAL A 377 8.88 22.40 24.45
CA VAL A 377 8.22 21.25 23.80
C VAL A 377 7.53 20.41 24.88
N PRO A 378 6.24 20.06 24.73
CA PRO A 378 5.57 19.18 25.69
C PRO A 378 6.29 17.84 25.80
N SER A 379 6.38 17.30 27.01
CA SER A 379 6.86 15.94 27.21
C SER A 379 5.90 14.96 26.53
N SER A 380 6.42 14.10 25.67
CA SER A 380 5.67 13.15 24.88
C SER A 380 5.78 11.74 25.44
N CYS A 381 4.66 11.02 25.43
CA CYS A 381 4.66 9.58 25.64
C CYS A 381 4.79 8.89 24.27
N PHE A 382 5.77 8.01 24.12
CA PHE A 382 5.97 7.24 22.92
C PHE A 382 5.47 5.80 23.13
N PRO A 383 4.93 5.14 22.11
CA PRO A 383 4.76 3.71 22.18
C PRO A 383 6.14 3.06 22.33
N VAL A 384 6.25 2.09 23.22
CA VAL A 384 7.48 1.28 23.38
C VAL A 384 7.35 -0.06 22.67
N GLY A 385 6.32 -0.25 21.85
CA GLY A 385 6.09 -1.46 21.09
C GLY A 385 4.69 -1.56 20.52
N TYR A 386 4.35 -2.75 20.06
CA TYR A 386 3.08 -3.08 19.44
C TYR A 386 1.90 -3.02 20.43
N GLY A 387 0.84 -2.28 20.10
CA GLY A 387 -0.32 -2.05 20.98
C GLY A 387 -1.53 -2.96 20.72
N GLY A 388 -1.56 -3.66 19.58
CA GLY A 388 -2.66 -4.50 19.14
C GLY A 388 -3.52 -3.86 18.05
N GLU A 389 -4.06 -4.69 17.17
CA GLU A 389 -4.83 -4.29 16.00
C GLU A 389 -6.07 -5.16 15.80
N GLY A 390 -7.01 -4.63 15.02
CA GLY A 390 -8.08 -5.38 14.37
C GLY A 390 -8.08 -5.10 12.87
N ALA A 391 -8.90 -5.83 12.13
CA ALA A 391 -9.14 -5.54 10.72
C ALA A 391 -9.64 -4.09 10.55
N TRP A 392 -9.17 -3.41 9.54
CA TRP A 392 -9.62 -2.06 9.26
C TRP A 392 -11.07 -2.06 8.77
N ASN A 393 -11.95 -1.53 9.60
CA ASN A 393 -13.37 -1.33 9.29
C ASN A 393 -13.89 -0.13 10.09
N GLU A 394 -13.93 1.03 9.45
CA GLU A 394 -14.31 2.27 10.13
C GLU A 394 -15.79 2.36 10.48
N PHE A 395 -16.63 1.53 9.89
CA PHE A 395 -18.04 1.47 10.23
C PHE A 395 -18.30 0.80 11.58
N THR A 396 -17.48 -0.19 11.95
CA THR A 396 -17.62 -0.94 13.20
C THR A 396 -16.85 -0.30 14.35
N ALA A 397 -15.66 0.25 14.09
CA ALA A 397 -14.80 0.85 15.11
C ALA A 397 -15.45 2.04 15.84
N PHE A 398 -16.34 2.77 15.16
CA PHE A 398 -16.97 3.97 15.69
C PHE A 398 -18.41 3.75 16.16
N GLY A 399 -18.84 2.50 16.35
CA GLY A 399 -20.18 2.17 16.84
C GLY A 399 -21.33 2.75 16.01
N GLY A 400 -21.15 2.91 14.72
CA GLY A 400 -22.14 3.48 13.80
C GLY A 400 -22.41 4.98 13.98
N THR A 401 -21.66 5.65 14.87
CA THR A 401 -21.86 7.07 15.22
C THR A 401 -20.69 7.96 14.84
N SER A 402 -19.86 7.55 13.85
CA SER A 402 -18.79 8.45 13.41
C SER A 402 -19.41 9.74 12.85
N ASN A 403 -19.09 10.87 13.48
CA ASN A 403 -19.43 12.20 12.95
C ASN A 403 -18.71 12.50 11.61
N LEU A 404 -17.81 11.62 11.18
CA LEU A 404 -17.12 11.69 9.89
C LEU A 404 -18.03 11.35 8.71
N GLY A 405 -19.25 10.86 8.99
CA GLY A 405 -20.27 10.57 7.99
C GLY A 405 -19.97 9.30 7.17
N ARG A 406 -21.03 8.70 6.62
CA ARG A 406 -20.96 7.51 5.76
C ARG A 406 -20.05 7.67 4.53
N SER A 407 -19.70 8.90 4.16
CA SER A 407 -18.88 9.18 2.98
C SER A 407 -17.39 8.99 3.19
N LEU A 408 -16.91 8.83 4.43
CA LEU A 408 -15.49 8.69 4.76
C LEU A 408 -15.14 7.30 5.33
N GLY A 409 -16.13 6.51 5.74
CA GLY A 409 -15.89 5.14 6.22
C GLY A 409 -15.42 4.24 5.10
N ARG A 410 -14.42 3.41 5.41
CA ARG A 410 -13.78 2.47 4.52
C ARG A 410 -13.47 1.19 5.26
N VAL A 411 -13.22 0.14 4.48
CA VAL A 411 -13.03 -1.21 4.98
C VAL A 411 -11.93 -1.89 4.17
N THR A 412 -11.04 -2.63 4.81
CA THR A 412 -9.98 -3.39 4.12
C THR A 412 -10.54 -4.33 3.07
N GLY A 413 -9.98 -4.30 1.88
CA GLY A 413 -10.31 -5.25 0.81
C GLY A 413 -9.76 -6.64 1.10
N GLY A 414 -10.40 -7.64 0.51
CA GLY A 414 -9.98 -9.03 0.58
C GLY A 414 -11.10 -9.98 0.18
N GLY A 415 -10.75 -11.18 -0.19
CA GLY A 415 -11.70 -12.19 -0.67
C GLY A 415 -11.06 -13.24 -1.57
N VAL A 416 -11.86 -13.83 -2.43
CA VAL A 416 -11.46 -14.89 -3.36
C VAL A 416 -11.59 -14.37 -4.78
N SER A 417 -10.52 -14.41 -5.55
CA SER A 417 -10.50 -14.01 -6.95
C SER A 417 -11.41 -14.90 -7.81
N SER A 418 -12.16 -14.26 -8.71
CA SER A 418 -12.87 -14.95 -9.78
C SER A 418 -12.04 -15.01 -11.08
N LEU A 419 -10.95 -14.24 -11.14
CA LEU A 419 -10.12 -14.05 -12.32
C LEU A 419 -8.89 -14.96 -12.35
N TYR A 420 -8.36 -15.34 -11.17
CA TYR A 420 -7.15 -16.14 -11.03
C TYR A 420 -7.39 -17.39 -10.20
N GLU A 421 -6.84 -18.50 -10.64
CA GLU A 421 -6.79 -19.74 -9.89
C GLU A 421 -5.91 -19.61 -8.64
N ARG A 422 -6.14 -20.48 -7.67
CA ARG A 422 -5.34 -20.53 -6.45
C ARG A 422 -3.92 -20.96 -6.75
N PRO A 423 -2.91 -20.15 -6.39
CA PRO A 423 -1.52 -20.50 -6.60
C PRO A 423 -1.06 -21.60 -5.63
N SER A 424 -0.05 -22.37 -6.05
CA SER A 424 0.47 -23.50 -5.27
C SER A 424 0.92 -23.13 -3.86
N TYR A 425 1.46 -21.94 -3.65
CA TYR A 425 1.88 -21.50 -2.32
C TYR A 425 0.72 -21.27 -1.33
N GLN A 426 -0.54 -21.24 -1.80
CA GLN A 426 -1.73 -21.19 -0.94
C GLN A 426 -2.34 -22.57 -0.67
N GLU A 427 -1.84 -23.63 -1.28
CA GLU A 427 -2.36 -24.98 -1.09
C GLU A 427 -2.14 -25.53 0.34
N ASP A 428 -1.10 -25.07 1.04
CA ASP A 428 -0.84 -25.44 2.44
C ASP A 428 -1.93 -24.95 3.42
N LEU A 429 -2.78 -24.01 2.98
CA LEU A 429 -3.95 -23.56 3.74
C LEU A 429 -5.15 -24.53 3.66
N ARG A 430 -5.07 -25.60 2.87
CA ARG A 430 -6.20 -26.50 2.54
C ARG A 430 -6.94 -27.04 3.76
N ASP A 431 -6.22 -27.43 4.81
CA ASP A 431 -6.82 -27.95 6.04
C ASP A 431 -7.63 -26.88 6.81
N SER A 432 -7.39 -25.60 6.51
CA SER A 432 -8.06 -24.46 7.14
C SER A 432 -9.16 -23.84 6.26
N PHE A 433 -9.35 -24.29 5.01
CA PHE A 433 -10.30 -23.67 4.07
C PHE A 433 -11.73 -23.60 4.59
N SER A 434 -12.21 -24.59 5.32
CA SER A 434 -13.56 -24.55 5.91
C SER A 434 -13.72 -23.41 6.93
N THR A 435 -12.63 -23.02 7.60
CA THR A 435 -12.64 -21.91 8.55
C THR A 435 -12.44 -20.58 7.81
N ILE A 436 -11.54 -20.51 6.83
CA ILE A 436 -11.19 -19.31 6.07
C ILE A 436 -12.34 -18.88 5.15
N LEU A 437 -12.90 -19.82 4.40
CA LEU A 437 -13.89 -19.57 3.35
C LEU A 437 -15.34 -19.64 3.84
N GLY A 438 -15.58 -20.26 5.01
CA GLY A 438 -16.93 -20.42 5.54
C GLY A 438 -17.87 -21.12 4.54
N SER A 439 -18.93 -20.42 4.13
CA SER A 439 -19.89 -20.95 3.15
C SER A 439 -19.35 -20.99 1.71
N SER A 440 -18.22 -20.36 1.43
CA SER A 440 -17.56 -20.33 0.11
C SER A 440 -16.44 -21.37 -0.01
N VAL A 441 -16.49 -22.44 0.76
CA VAL A 441 -15.43 -23.47 0.85
C VAL A 441 -15.05 -24.11 -0.49
N GLU A 442 -15.97 -24.10 -1.47
CA GLU A 442 -15.73 -24.64 -2.82
C GLU A 442 -15.03 -23.64 -3.77
N ALA A 443 -14.79 -22.41 -3.30
CA ALA A 443 -14.11 -21.41 -4.13
C ALA A 443 -12.65 -21.82 -4.36
N GLU A 444 -12.22 -21.87 -5.63
CA GLU A 444 -10.89 -22.33 -6.05
C GLU A 444 -9.94 -21.16 -6.42
N GLY A 445 -10.40 -19.92 -6.31
CA GLY A 445 -9.63 -18.74 -6.69
C GLY A 445 -8.52 -18.37 -5.71
N ARG A 446 -7.62 -17.49 -6.18
CA ARG A 446 -6.60 -16.82 -5.38
C ARG A 446 -7.20 -16.14 -4.16
N LEU A 447 -6.62 -16.33 -2.99
CA LEU A 447 -7.04 -15.71 -1.72
C LEU A 447 -6.26 -14.42 -1.46
N THR A 448 -6.94 -13.34 -1.09
CA THR A 448 -6.35 -12.04 -0.73
C THR A 448 -6.94 -11.50 0.58
N PRO A 449 -6.19 -10.64 1.33
CA PRO A 449 -4.79 -10.25 1.14
C PRO A 449 -3.81 -11.32 1.59
N ASP A 450 -2.50 -11.15 1.32
CA ASP A 450 -1.45 -12.01 1.85
C ASP A 450 -1.01 -11.58 3.24
N VAL A 451 -0.86 -10.27 3.41
CA VAL A 451 -0.39 -9.59 4.63
C VAL A 451 -1.14 -8.27 4.81
N SER A 452 -0.91 -7.57 5.92
CA SER A 452 -1.55 -6.28 6.19
C SER A 452 -0.61 -5.27 6.85
N PHE A 453 -1.04 -4.01 6.88
CA PHE A 453 -0.42 -2.92 7.64
C PHE A 453 -1.47 -1.90 8.06
N ASN A 454 -1.10 -0.88 8.86
CA ASN A 454 -2.03 0.16 9.30
C ASN A 454 -2.63 0.96 8.13
N ALA A 455 -3.96 1.04 8.08
CA ALA A 455 -4.73 1.71 7.03
C ALA A 455 -5.81 2.67 7.56
N ALA A 456 -5.96 2.78 8.88
CA ALA A 456 -7.09 3.47 9.50
C ALA A 456 -7.03 5.00 9.35
N ALA A 457 -8.18 5.67 9.24
CA ALA A 457 -8.27 7.13 9.27
C ALA A 457 -7.97 7.68 10.67
N GLN A 458 -8.38 6.96 11.72
CA GLN A 458 -7.95 7.27 13.09
C GLN A 458 -6.67 6.51 13.39
N GLY A 459 -5.57 7.21 13.34
CA GLY A 459 -4.23 6.67 13.30
C GLY A 459 -3.67 6.63 11.87
N GLY A 460 -4.19 7.49 11.00
CA GLY A 460 -3.72 7.62 9.64
C GLY A 460 -2.32 8.24 9.56
N VAL A 461 -1.72 8.15 8.40
CA VAL A 461 -0.35 8.63 8.16
C VAL A 461 -0.34 10.07 7.65
N LEU A 462 0.73 10.79 7.96
CA LEU A 462 0.87 12.20 7.60
C LEU A 462 1.61 12.34 6.28
N ALA A 463 1.11 13.22 5.41
CA ALA A 463 1.85 13.74 4.26
C ALA A 463 1.54 15.24 4.05
N PHE A 464 2.45 15.96 3.37
CA PHE A 464 2.24 17.35 3.00
C PHE A 464 1.86 17.45 1.52
N LEU A 465 0.76 18.11 1.24
CA LEU A 465 0.26 18.35 -0.12
C LEU A 465 0.57 19.80 -0.54
N GLY A 466 1.69 20.01 -1.21
CA GLY A 466 2.13 21.35 -1.62
C GLY A 466 1.17 22.04 -2.58
N PHE A 467 0.51 21.26 -3.45
CA PHE A 467 -0.51 21.79 -4.37
C PHE A 467 -1.79 22.27 -3.66
N LEU A 468 -2.03 21.82 -2.41
CA LEU A 468 -3.10 22.32 -1.53
C LEU A 468 -2.56 23.23 -0.41
N GLY A 469 -1.25 23.27 -0.20
CA GLY A 469 -0.59 24.06 0.84
C GLY A 469 -0.88 23.57 2.27
N ALA A 470 -1.24 22.29 2.45
CA ALA A 470 -1.70 21.76 3.73
C ALA A 470 -1.12 20.37 4.03
N TRP A 471 -1.00 20.06 5.32
CA TRP A 471 -0.82 18.70 5.80
C TRP A 471 -2.13 17.93 5.73
N ALA A 472 -2.03 16.65 5.47
CA ALA A 472 -3.18 15.73 5.47
C ALA A 472 -2.87 14.48 6.29
N VAL A 473 -3.92 13.90 6.87
CA VAL A 473 -3.92 12.55 7.43
C VAL A 473 -4.56 11.63 6.41
N PHE A 474 -3.80 10.66 5.97
CA PHE A 474 -4.23 9.66 4.99
C PHE A 474 -4.63 8.36 5.64
N SER A 475 -5.55 7.65 5.00
CA SER A 475 -5.98 6.29 5.31
C SER A 475 -6.19 5.50 4.02
N GLY A 476 -6.25 4.20 4.14
CA GLY A 476 -6.42 3.28 3.01
C GLY A 476 -5.34 2.21 2.98
N THR A 477 -5.60 1.14 2.26
CA THR A 477 -4.60 0.13 1.94
C THR A 477 -3.44 0.69 1.08
N SER A 478 -3.65 1.88 0.52
CA SER A 478 -2.62 2.72 -0.09
C SER A 478 -1.50 3.14 0.87
N ALA A 479 -1.77 3.25 2.16
CA ALA A 479 -0.71 3.46 3.15
C ALA A 479 0.04 2.16 3.46
N SER A 480 -0.63 1.02 3.30
CA SER A 480 -0.10 -0.30 3.62
C SER A 480 0.86 -0.83 2.56
N SER A 481 0.55 -0.65 1.26
CA SER A 481 1.38 -1.10 0.14
C SER A 481 2.79 -0.49 0.17
N PRO A 482 2.98 0.85 0.21
CA PRO A 482 4.31 1.47 0.26
C PRO A 482 5.04 1.18 1.59
N ALA A 483 4.32 0.91 2.69
CA ALA A 483 4.94 0.46 3.93
C ALA A 483 5.58 -0.92 3.76
N TRP A 484 4.90 -1.86 3.10
CA TRP A 484 5.48 -3.16 2.76
C TRP A 484 6.62 -3.04 1.74
N ALA A 485 6.54 -2.12 0.78
CA ALA A 485 7.67 -1.84 -0.11
C ALA A 485 8.92 -1.39 0.67
N ALA A 486 8.74 -0.55 1.68
CA ALA A 486 9.82 -0.17 2.58
C ALA A 486 10.37 -1.37 3.40
N ILE A 487 9.50 -2.25 3.91
CA ILE A 487 9.91 -3.47 4.64
C ILE A 487 10.73 -4.40 3.74
N ILE A 488 10.29 -4.60 2.50
CA ILE A 488 11.06 -5.40 1.51
C ILE A 488 12.40 -4.74 1.20
N ALA A 489 12.48 -3.40 1.12
CA ALA A 489 13.76 -2.72 0.92
C ALA A 489 14.76 -2.96 2.08
N LEU A 490 14.26 -3.02 3.32
CA LEU A 490 15.08 -3.41 4.48
C LEU A 490 15.50 -4.89 4.40
N LEU A 491 14.62 -5.75 3.91
CA LEU A 491 14.90 -7.18 3.71
C LEU A 491 15.95 -7.38 2.62
N ASP A 492 15.84 -6.70 1.48
CA ASP A 492 16.84 -6.71 0.41
C ASP A 492 18.23 -6.27 0.92
N GLN A 493 18.26 -5.17 1.71
CA GLN A 493 19.50 -4.71 2.35
C GLN A 493 20.09 -5.79 3.26
N LYS A 494 19.27 -6.45 4.07
CA LYS A 494 19.69 -7.54 4.95
C LYS A 494 20.17 -8.77 4.18
N ASN A 495 19.50 -9.09 3.08
CA ASN A 495 19.82 -10.23 2.21
C ASN A 495 21.06 -9.97 1.33
N GLY A 496 21.51 -8.71 1.19
CA GLY A 496 22.59 -8.29 0.30
C GLY A 496 22.19 -8.26 -1.18
N GLY A 497 20.90 -8.22 -1.49
CA GLY A 497 20.34 -8.14 -2.84
C GLY A 497 18.85 -8.44 -2.85
N PRO A 498 18.20 -8.31 -4.03
CA PRO A 498 16.75 -8.44 -4.17
C PRO A 498 16.27 -9.85 -3.80
N VAL A 499 15.17 -9.91 -3.05
CA VAL A 499 14.51 -11.17 -2.70
C VAL A 499 13.55 -11.65 -3.79
N GLY A 500 13.10 -10.76 -4.67
CA GLY A 500 12.24 -11.10 -5.80
C GLY A 500 10.83 -11.52 -5.39
N PHE A 501 10.27 -12.53 -6.07
CA PHE A 501 8.92 -13.03 -5.81
C PHE A 501 8.84 -13.71 -4.45
N ILE A 502 8.29 -13.02 -3.45
CA ILE A 502 8.38 -13.40 -2.03
C ILE A 502 7.18 -14.21 -1.50
N ASN A 503 6.05 -14.26 -2.22
CA ASN A 503 4.82 -14.87 -1.71
C ASN A 503 5.03 -16.30 -1.18
N PRO A 504 5.73 -17.22 -1.87
CA PRO A 504 5.95 -18.57 -1.34
C PRO A 504 6.67 -18.58 0.01
N ALA A 505 7.66 -17.71 0.19
CA ALA A 505 8.40 -17.60 1.46
C ALA A 505 7.51 -17.07 2.59
N ILE A 506 6.65 -16.08 2.30
CA ILE A 506 5.68 -15.55 3.28
C ILE A 506 4.70 -16.64 3.73
N TYR A 507 4.16 -17.43 2.79
CA TYR A 507 3.23 -18.52 3.14
C TYR A 507 3.93 -19.64 3.91
N SER A 508 5.13 -20.01 3.53
CA SER A 508 5.93 -20.99 4.28
C SER A 508 6.29 -20.52 5.70
N LEU A 509 6.63 -19.24 5.86
CA LEU A 509 6.87 -18.62 7.17
C LEU A 509 5.58 -18.59 8.01
N GLY A 510 4.47 -18.16 7.40
CA GLY A 510 3.15 -18.09 8.04
C GLY A 510 2.65 -19.45 8.53
N ALA A 511 2.89 -20.53 7.77
CA ALA A 511 2.55 -21.89 8.16
C ALA A 511 3.51 -22.51 9.19
N SER A 512 4.63 -21.87 9.50
CA SER A 512 5.67 -22.39 10.40
C SER A 512 5.44 -22.05 11.87
N GLU A 513 6.23 -22.67 12.76
CA GLU A 513 6.27 -22.31 14.19
C GLU A 513 6.77 -20.88 14.44
N LYS A 514 7.46 -20.26 13.45
CA LYS A 514 7.96 -18.89 13.51
C LYS A 514 6.88 -17.83 13.27
N PHE A 515 5.68 -18.22 12.82
CA PHE A 515 4.57 -17.31 12.53
C PHE A 515 4.37 -16.25 13.62
N LYS A 516 4.22 -16.66 14.87
CA LYS A 516 3.94 -15.76 16.00
C LYS A 516 5.12 -14.84 16.38
N HIS A 517 6.30 -15.13 15.86
CA HIS A 517 7.47 -14.31 16.05
C HIS A 517 7.58 -13.24 14.95
N ALA A 518 7.25 -13.63 13.71
CA ALA A 518 7.35 -12.78 12.54
C ALA A 518 6.11 -11.91 12.28
N PHE A 519 4.93 -12.36 12.73
CA PHE A 519 3.65 -11.69 12.47
C PHE A 519 2.84 -11.49 13.74
N HIS A 520 2.09 -10.40 13.75
CA HIS A 520 1.00 -10.14 14.67
C HIS A 520 -0.29 -10.68 14.05
N ASP A 521 -0.78 -11.78 14.60
CA ASP A 521 -2.01 -12.46 14.19
C ASP A 521 -3.24 -11.59 14.51
N ILE A 522 -3.95 -11.13 13.49
CA ILE A 522 -5.11 -10.25 13.61
C ILE A 522 -6.37 -11.11 13.72
N THR A 523 -6.97 -11.16 14.89
CA THR A 523 -8.08 -12.07 15.19
C THR A 523 -9.38 -11.35 15.53
N GLN A 524 -9.47 -10.07 15.23
CA GLN A 524 -10.60 -9.20 15.58
C GLN A 524 -11.03 -8.37 14.37
N GLY A 525 -12.34 -8.20 14.21
CA GLY A 525 -12.91 -7.41 13.14
C GLY A 525 -13.29 -8.25 11.92
N GLU A 526 -13.72 -7.56 10.89
CA GLU A 526 -14.24 -8.13 9.65
C GLU A 526 -14.14 -7.11 8.51
N ASN A 527 -14.22 -7.56 7.26
CA ASN A 527 -14.25 -6.68 6.10
C ASN A 527 -15.66 -6.54 5.46
N SER A 528 -16.70 -6.69 6.29
CA SER A 528 -18.08 -6.44 5.86
C SER A 528 -18.36 -4.95 5.72
N ASP A 529 -19.03 -4.54 4.64
CA ASP A 529 -19.59 -3.19 4.44
C ASP A 529 -21.08 -3.14 4.84
N THR A 530 -21.41 -3.63 6.04
CA THR A 530 -22.79 -3.73 6.52
C THR A 530 -23.41 -2.38 6.88
N ALA A 531 -22.60 -1.39 7.22
CA ALA A 531 -23.04 -0.02 7.47
C ALA A 531 -22.89 0.90 6.24
N GLY A 532 -22.29 0.39 5.18
CA GLY A 532 -22.10 1.08 3.91
C GLY A 532 -23.38 1.18 3.07
N GLN A 533 -23.20 1.48 1.78
CA GLN A 533 -24.31 1.76 0.88
C GLN A 533 -25.14 0.52 0.52
N LEU A 534 -24.53 -0.66 0.53
CA LEU A 534 -25.14 -1.90 0.02
C LEU A 534 -25.34 -2.98 1.08
N GLY A 535 -24.73 -2.88 2.27
CA GLY A 535 -24.89 -3.84 3.35
C GLY A 535 -24.35 -5.23 3.01
N VAL A 536 -23.12 -5.30 2.48
CA VAL A 536 -22.50 -6.55 2.06
C VAL A 536 -21.79 -7.20 3.24
N ASP A 537 -22.13 -8.46 3.53
CA ASP A 537 -21.42 -9.28 4.48
C ASP A 537 -20.09 -9.75 3.86
N GLY A 538 -18.98 -9.57 4.58
CA GLY A 538 -17.64 -9.98 4.18
C GLY A 538 -17.12 -11.15 5.01
N PHE A 539 -15.83 -11.13 5.26
CA PHE A 539 -15.10 -12.17 5.98
C PHE A 539 -14.64 -11.66 7.34
N ALA A 540 -14.66 -12.53 8.34
CA ALA A 540 -14.15 -12.21 9.67
C ALA A 540 -12.64 -12.48 9.75
N ALA A 541 -11.92 -11.64 10.48
CA ALA A 541 -10.56 -11.92 10.89
C ALA A 541 -10.53 -13.11 11.87
N GLY A 542 -9.54 -13.97 11.73
CA GLY A 542 -9.43 -15.23 12.47
C GLY A 542 -8.01 -15.54 12.94
N LYS A 543 -7.77 -16.75 13.41
CA LYS A 543 -6.44 -17.21 13.76
C LYS A 543 -5.68 -17.71 12.54
N GLY A 544 -4.42 -17.31 12.42
CA GLY A 544 -3.59 -17.64 11.28
C GLY A 544 -4.04 -16.85 10.06
N TYR A 545 -3.99 -17.45 8.88
CA TYR A 545 -4.41 -16.78 7.65
C TYR A 545 -5.94 -16.58 7.59
N ASP A 546 -6.38 -15.39 7.19
CA ASP A 546 -7.78 -15.07 6.90
C ASP A 546 -7.92 -14.12 5.69
N LEU A 547 -9.17 -14.01 5.13
CA LEU A 547 -9.47 -13.20 3.94
C LEU A 547 -9.65 -11.70 4.22
N THR A 548 -9.35 -11.28 5.43
CA THR A 548 -9.51 -9.88 5.86
C THR A 548 -8.15 -9.20 6.06
N THR A 549 -7.17 -9.95 6.61
CA THR A 549 -5.87 -9.43 7.01
C THR A 549 -4.68 -10.31 6.58
N GLY A 550 -4.94 -11.40 5.85
CA GLY A 550 -3.91 -12.35 5.45
C GLY A 550 -3.24 -13.00 6.66
N TRP A 551 -1.92 -13.07 6.67
CA TRP A 551 -1.12 -13.51 7.81
C TRP A 551 -1.01 -12.46 8.92
N GLY A 552 -1.64 -11.29 8.77
CA GLY A 552 -1.58 -10.18 9.72
C GLY A 552 -0.49 -9.16 9.40
N THR A 553 -0.06 -8.40 10.43
CA THR A 553 0.95 -7.35 10.29
C THR A 553 2.33 -7.83 10.76
N PRO A 554 3.44 -7.30 10.21
CA PRO A 554 4.76 -7.79 10.55
C PRO A 554 5.27 -7.22 11.91
N ASP A 555 5.96 -8.04 12.67
CA ASP A 555 7.03 -7.57 13.53
C ASP A 555 8.29 -7.48 12.66
N VAL A 556 8.62 -6.28 12.21
CA VAL A 556 9.54 -6.09 11.07
C VAL A 556 10.93 -6.66 11.33
N ALA A 557 11.48 -6.46 12.54
CA ALA A 557 12.79 -6.99 12.88
C ALA A 557 12.81 -8.53 12.86
N HIS A 558 11.78 -9.15 13.42
CA HIS A 558 11.66 -10.60 13.47
C HIS A 558 11.28 -11.18 12.10
N PHE A 559 10.39 -10.53 11.36
CA PHE A 559 10.06 -10.92 9.99
C PHE A 559 11.32 -10.99 9.10
N ILE A 560 12.13 -9.92 9.09
CA ILE A 560 13.37 -9.86 8.31
C ILE A 560 14.38 -10.94 8.77
N GLN A 561 14.44 -11.24 10.08
CA GLN A 561 15.29 -12.28 10.61
C GLN A 561 14.86 -13.67 10.18
N ASP A 562 13.56 -13.95 10.26
CA ASP A 562 13.02 -15.31 10.16
C ASP A 562 12.78 -15.75 8.72
N ILE A 563 12.38 -14.81 7.83
CA ILE A 563 12.03 -15.14 6.45
C ILE A 563 13.22 -15.63 5.63
N GLY A 564 14.44 -15.22 5.97
CA GLY A 564 15.65 -15.59 5.24
C GLY A 564 15.83 -17.10 5.06
N SER A 565 15.32 -17.91 6.00
CA SER A 565 15.38 -19.38 5.89
C SER A 565 14.36 -19.98 4.89
N PHE A 566 13.44 -19.18 4.37
CA PHE A 566 12.41 -19.59 3.42
C PHE A 566 12.61 -18.99 2.02
N LEU A 567 13.53 -17.99 1.87
CA LEU A 567 13.81 -17.36 0.57
C LEU A 567 14.53 -18.29 -0.43
N HIS A 568 15.19 -19.34 0.06
CA HIS A 568 15.95 -20.29 -0.72
C HIS A 568 15.37 -21.71 -0.62
N GLY A 569 14.09 -21.84 -0.30
CA GLY A 569 13.38 -23.11 -0.35
C GLY A 569 13.50 -23.70 -1.74
N ASP A 570 13.88 -24.98 -1.82
CA ASP A 570 14.06 -25.74 -3.06
C ASP A 570 12.97 -25.35 -4.09
N ASP A 571 13.41 -24.83 -5.22
CA ASP A 571 12.66 -24.93 -6.45
C ASP A 571 12.50 -26.44 -6.75
N GLY A 572 11.59 -27.07 -6.00
CA GLY A 572 11.14 -28.42 -6.27
C GLY A 572 10.55 -28.40 -7.66
N GLY A 573 11.39 -28.74 -8.62
CA GLY A 573 10.98 -28.84 -10.00
C GLY A 573 9.79 -29.80 -10.12
N ASP A 574 8.81 -29.34 -10.85
CA ASP A 574 8.19 -30.10 -11.93
C ASP A 574 7.53 -29.16 -12.93
#